data_19a56492943bab3cc672a24948356503
#
_entry.id   19a56492943bab3cc672a24948356503
#
_cell.length_a   1.000
_cell.length_b   1.000
_cell.length_c   1.000
_cell.angle_alpha   90.00
_cell.angle_beta   90.00
_cell.angle_gamma   90.00
#
_symmetry.space_group_name_H-M   'P 1'
#
loop_
_entity.id
_entity.type
_entity.pdbx_description
1 polymer ?
#
loop_
_entity_poly.entity_id
_entity_poly.type
_entity_poly.pdbx_seq_one_letter_code
_entity_poly.pdbx_strand_id
1 'polypeptide(L)'
;MEASAKIPKVLLAAIGSLLMLAALDQTIVSTALPAIMNDLGGLDKMSWVVTAYLLTSIVVAPIYGKLGDIFGRKIIMQVAVIIFLFGSLFSGLANNLLTLIVARAVQGVGGGGLFVLALTLAADLVSPRERGKIQGLFAAVFGTSSIIGPLLGGFFVDNFSWHWIFLINIPICIFAQIIFQFGFKIPHKRKPTNIDYKGAFFLSIALTTFVLIASFSGKEIKIGSSFFYFLLLICLISTWVFVRIEFSADDPLLPMDLFKLNNFSAYVFIGFLSGVILLSTLTFTPVFLQMAKGYSPTSSGMQILPLTIGIIASTSTCGIVMSKTGKYKLLPTFGSIFLIAGLFWMSRINAETNGVTIGFILLLIGIGLGPQLSVITTAVQNTVNINQIGTATAALTMFRQIGSTFGVAFFSAIFVLAIKRSMNFLQTEKIFTSPDDIFSIEPGTLVNLNASQIVAVEKSFSAGIETVFFSLVFVAMLNLIASLFAKEITLRS
;
A
#
# COMPACT_ATOMS: atom_id res chain seq x y z
N MET A 1 -26.76 26.65 -9.12
CA MET A 1 -26.86 25.40 -9.91
C MET A 1 -25.99 25.57 -11.14
N GLU A 2 -24.69 25.37 -11.02
CA GLU A 2 -23.81 25.30 -12.20
C GLU A 2 -23.88 23.88 -12.74
N ALA A 3 -24.15 23.78 -14.03
CA ALA A 3 -24.28 22.53 -14.78
C ALA A 3 -23.07 21.62 -14.48
N SER A 4 -23.34 20.38 -14.08
CA SER A 4 -22.36 19.30 -14.00
C SER A 4 -21.62 19.23 -15.35
N ALA A 5 -20.51 19.94 -15.45
CA ALA A 5 -19.64 19.86 -16.62
C ALA A 5 -19.16 18.41 -16.68
N LYS A 6 -19.58 17.67 -17.70
CA LYS A 6 -19.13 16.30 -17.94
C LYS A 6 -17.60 16.31 -17.92
N ILE A 7 -17.01 15.62 -16.94
CA ILE A 7 -15.55 15.51 -16.86
C ILE A 7 -15.05 14.97 -18.19
N PRO A 8 -14.04 15.59 -18.80
CA PRO A 8 -13.45 15.05 -20.01
C PRO A 8 -12.93 13.62 -19.71
N LYS A 9 -13.43 12.62 -20.45
CA LYS A 9 -12.97 11.22 -20.30
C LYS A 9 -11.46 11.11 -20.39
N VAL A 10 -10.84 11.97 -21.19
CA VAL A 10 -9.39 12.09 -21.36
C VAL A 10 -8.68 12.44 -20.04
N LEU A 11 -9.28 13.30 -19.21
CA LEU A 11 -8.71 13.66 -17.90
C LEU A 11 -8.76 12.50 -16.90
N LEU A 12 -9.89 11.79 -16.84
CA LEU A 12 -9.99 10.58 -16.01
C LEU A 12 -9.02 9.51 -16.48
N ALA A 13 -8.83 9.35 -17.79
CA ALA A 13 -7.84 8.44 -18.35
C ALA A 13 -6.41 8.85 -17.95
N ALA A 14 -6.07 10.14 -17.99
CA ALA A 14 -4.77 10.65 -17.56
C ALA A 14 -4.51 10.41 -16.06
N ILE A 15 -5.49 10.71 -15.20
CA ILE A 15 -5.39 10.44 -13.76
C ILE A 15 -5.25 8.93 -13.51
N GLY A 16 -6.05 8.12 -14.18
CA GLY A 16 -6.01 6.66 -14.10
C GLY A 16 -4.67 6.08 -14.57
N SER A 17 -4.08 6.62 -15.67
CA SER A 17 -2.76 6.17 -16.13
C SER A 17 -1.63 6.52 -15.17
N LEU A 18 -1.69 7.67 -14.48
CA LEU A 18 -0.72 8.03 -13.45
C LEU A 18 -0.84 7.14 -12.20
N LEU A 19 -2.06 6.80 -11.79
CA LEU A 19 -2.28 5.83 -10.72
C LEU A 19 -1.81 4.43 -11.10
N MET A 20 -2.10 4.02 -12.35
CA MET A 20 -1.61 2.75 -12.89
C MET A 20 -0.09 2.70 -12.85
N LEU A 21 0.56 3.77 -13.27
CA LEU A 21 2.01 3.90 -13.29
C LEU A 21 2.61 3.78 -11.90
N ALA A 22 2.08 4.51 -10.91
CA ALA A 22 2.53 4.44 -9.52
C ALA A 22 2.32 3.05 -8.89
N ALA A 23 1.21 2.37 -9.22
CA ALA A 23 0.91 1.02 -8.75
C ALA A 23 1.76 -0.05 -9.46
N LEU A 24 1.95 0.10 -10.78
CA LEU A 24 2.72 -0.81 -11.62
C LEU A 24 4.20 -0.79 -11.22
N ASP A 25 4.75 0.39 -10.96
CA ASP A 25 6.13 0.56 -10.51
C ASP A 25 6.43 -0.21 -9.22
N GLN A 26 5.50 -0.30 -8.29
CA GLN A 26 5.67 -1.08 -7.06
C GLN A 26 5.71 -2.59 -7.32
N THR A 27 5.00 -3.08 -8.31
CA THR A 27 4.83 -4.52 -8.57
C THR A 27 5.82 -5.06 -9.60
N ILE A 28 6.15 -4.27 -10.61
CA ILE A 28 7.07 -4.66 -11.69
C ILE A 28 8.51 -4.85 -11.18
N VAL A 29 8.94 -4.01 -10.23
CA VAL A 29 10.29 -4.07 -9.66
C VAL A 29 10.52 -5.37 -8.90
N SER A 30 9.51 -5.89 -8.19
CA SER A 30 9.66 -7.10 -7.38
C SER A 30 10.05 -8.32 -8.19
N THR A 31 9.59 -8.43 -9.43
CA THR A 31 9.93 -9.54 -10.33
C THR A 31 11.31 -9.37 -11.00
N ALA A 32 11.78 -8.13 -11.14
CA ALA A 32 13.08 -7.85 -11.74
C ALA A 32 14.21 -7.82 -10.69
N LEU A 33 13.92 -7.83 -9.40
CA LEU A 33 14.93 -7.75 -8.34
C LEU A 33 16.06 -8.78 -8.47
N PRO A 34 15.80 -10.07 -8.76
CA PRO A 34 16.87 -11.04 -8.93
C PRO A 34 17.81 -10.67 -10.10
N ALA A 35 17.25 -10.22 -11.23
CA ALA A 35 18.05 -9.81 -12.39
C ALA A 35 18.89 -8.55 -12.09
N ILE A 36 18.30 -7.58 -11.37
CA ILE A 36 19.01 -6.36 -10.92
C ILE A 36 20.19 -6.73 -10.01
N MET A 37 19.97 -7.65 -9.06
CA MET A 37 21.02 -8.06 -8.12
C MET A 37 22.11 -8.88 -8.81
N ASN A 38 21.75 -9.67 -9.82
CA ASN A 38 22.73 -10.41 -10.62
C ASN A 38 23.64 -9.47 -11.42
N ASP A 39 23.11 -8.35 -11.88
CA ASP A 39 23.85 -7.37 -12.68
C ASP A 39 24.65 -6.38 -11.82
N LEU A 40 24.01 -5.79 -10.79
CA LEU A 40 24.62 -4.74 -9.96
C LEU A 40 25.29 -5.26 -8.67
N GLY A 41 25.08 -6.53 -8.33
CA GLY A 41 25.53 -7.13 -7.06
C GLY A 41 24.75 -6.64 -5.84
N GLY A 42 25.17 -7.04 -4.63
CA GLY A 42 24.64 -6.54 -3.38
C GLY A 42 23.31 -7.17 -2.97
N LEU A 43 23.20 -8.50 -3.03
CA LEU A 43 22.03 -9.28 -2.58
C LEU A 43 21.59 -8.92 -1.16
N ASP A 44 22.54 -8.62 -0.29
CA ASP A 44 22.31 -8.15 1.09
C ASP A 44 21.53 -6.84 1.16
N LYS A 45 21.62 -6.01 0.12
CA LYS A 45 20.95 -4.69 0.05
C LYS A 45 19.74 -4.67 -0.89
N MET A 46 19.28 -5.81 -1.36
CA MET A 46 18.13 -5.93 -2.29
C MET A 46 16.88 -5.22 -1.77
N SER A 47 16.61 -5.33 -0.47
CA SER A 47 15.46 -4.69 0.18
C SER A 47 15.46 -3.17 0.04
N TRP A 48 16.63 -2.53 -0.06
CA TRP A 48 16.74 -1.07 -0.18
C TRP A 48 16.16 -0.51 -1.47
N VAL A 49 16.21 -1.27 -2.57
CA VAL A 49 15.65 -0.83 -3.87
C VAL A 49 14.14 -0.58 -3.76
N VAL A 50 13.43 -1.42 -3.02
CA VAL A 50 11.99 -1.26 -2.77
C VAL A 50 11.71 -0.28 -1.64
N THR A 51 12.46 -0.42 -0.53
CA THR A 51 12.23 0.39 0.68
C THR A 51 12.50 1.88 0.43
N ALA A 52 13.51 2.24 -0.36
CA ALA A 52 13.81 3.65 -0.67
C ALA A 52 12.63 4.35 -1.34
N TYR A 53 11.98 3.70 -2.29
CA TYR A 53 10.77 4.20 -2.94
C TYR A 53 9.60 4.33 -1.96
N LEU A 54 9.29 3.26 -1.22
CA LEU A 54 8.17 3.24 -0.28
C LEU A 54 8.37 4.29 0.82
N LEU A 55 9.55 4.38 1.38
CA LEU A 55 9.91 5.32 2.44
C LEU A 55 9.64 6.77 1.99
N THR A 56 10.21 7.18 0.88
CA THR A 56 10.03 8.55 0.38
C THR A 56 8.59 8.82 -0.02
N SER A 57 7.90 7.84 -0.61
CA SER A 57 6.49 7.94 -0.98
C SER A 57 5.57 8.18 0.24
N ILE A 58 5.81 7.47 1.35
CA ILE A 58 5.05 7.63 2.60
C ILE A 58 5.31 9.01 3.22
N VAL A 59 6.57 9.40 3.27
CA VAL A 59 7.01 10.66 3.90
C VAL A 59 6.41 11.88 3.20
N VAL A 60 6.39 11.88 1.87
CA VAL A 60 5.93 13.05 1.10
C VAL A 60 4.41 13.13 0.91
N ALA A 61 3.67 12.04 1.14
CA ALA A 61 2.23 11.98 0.91
C ALA A 61 1.45 13.11 1.63
N PRO A 62 1.65 13.37 2.94
CA PRO A 62 0.98 14.48 3.62
C PRO A 62 1.41 15.85 3.09
N ILE A 63 2.68 16.00 2.72
CA ILE A 63 3.23 17.25 2.16
C ILE A 63 2.53 17.57 0.83
N TYR A 64 2.38 16.60 -0.06
CA TYR A 64 1.68 16.79 -1.34
C TYR A 64 0.19 17.11 -1.15
N GLY A 65 -0.46 16.52 -0.15
CA GLY A 65 -1.84 16.86 0.19
C GLY A 65 -1.98 18.35 0.52
N LYS A 66 -1.12 18.86 1.40
CA LYS A 66 -1.11 20.28 1.80
C LYS A 66 -0.72 21.19 0.66
N LEU A 67 0.36 20.88 -0.07
CA LEU A 67 0.80 21.66 -1.23
C LEU A 67 -0.27 21.73 -2.31
N GLY A 68 -0.99 20.64 -2.54
CA GLY A 68 -2.12 20.59 -3.49
C GLY A 68 -3.26 21.52 -3.09
N ASP A 69 -3.57 21.64 -1.79
CA ASP A 69 -4.59 22.53 -1.26
C ASP A 69 -4.15 24.02 -1.34
N ILE A 70 -2.84 24.32 -1.23
CA ILE A 70 -2.28 25.69 -1.26
C ILE A 70 -2.06 26.18 -2.71
N PHE A 71 -1.32 25.42 -3.51
CA PHE A 71 -0.85 25.83 -4.83
C PHE A 71 -1.72 25.35 -5.98
N GLY A 72 -2.68 24.46 -5.69
CA GLY A 72 -3.54 23.84 -6.68
C GLY A 72 -3.06 22.46 -7.12
N ARG A 73 -3.98 21.51 -7.10
CA ARG A 73 -3.69 20.09 -7.32
C ARG A 73 -3.14 19.79 -8.71
N LYS A 74 -3.55 20.57 -9.74
CA LYS A 74 -3.02 20.41 -11.11
C LYS A 74 -1.51 20.69 -11.16
N ILE A 75 -1.07 21.83 -10.61
CA ILE A 75 0.33 22.26 -10.67
C ILE A 75 1.20 21.26 -9.89
N ILE A 76 0.76 20.90 -8.68
CA ILE A 76 1.51 20.01 -7.81
C ILE A 76 1.54 18.57 -8.41
N MET A 77 0.48 18.13 -9.08
CA MET A 77 0.49 16.86 -9.83
C MET A 77 1.53 16.89 -10.96
N GLN A 78 1.63 18.00 -11.71
CA GLN A 78 2.63 18.13 -12.78
C GLN A 78 4.06 18.07 -12.20
N VAL A 79 4.30 18.70 -11.06
CA VAL A 79 5.60 18.62 -10.35
C VAL A 79 5.87 17.17 -9.93
N ALA A 80 4.90 16.46 -9.35
CA ALA A 80 5.05 15.07 -8.96
C ALA A 80 5.37 14.16 -10.14
N VAL A 81 4.70 14.37 -11.31
CA VAL A 81 4.98 13.62 -12.56
C VAL A 81 6.41 13.86 -13.03
N ILE A 82 6.88 15.11 -12.99
CA ILE A 82 8.24 15.47 -13.41
C ILE A 82 9.28 14.80 -12.49
N ILE A 83 9.08 14.85 -11.17
CA ILE A 83 9.99 14.19 -10.21
C ILE A 83 10.00 12.67 -10.44
N PHE A 84 8.82 12.06 -10.62
CA PHE A 84 8.71 10.63 -10.90
C PHE A 84 9.42 10.26 -12.20
N LEU A 85 9.26 11.07 -13.26
CA LEU A 85 9.92 10.86 -14.55
C LEU A 85 11.44 10.89 -14.42
N PHE A 86 12.00 11.88 -13.71
CA PHE A 86 13.45 11.94 -13.49
C PHE A 86 13.94 10.77 -12.65
N GLY A 87 13.22 10.41 -11.56
CA GLY A 87 13.56 9.22 -10.78
C GLY A 87 13.54 7.94 -11.60
N SER A 88 12.56 7.79 -12.50
CA SER A 88 12.45 6.66 -13.42
C SER A 88 13.60 6.63 -14.45
N LEU A 89 13.92 7.78 -15.04
CA LEU A 89 15.03 7.89 -15.98
C LEU A 89 16.36 7.52 -15.31
N PHE A 90 16.66 8.08 -14.13
CA PHE A 90 17.88 7.75 -13.40
C PHE A 90 17.93 6.30 -12.92
N SER A 91 16.79 5.71 -12.54
CA SER A 91 16.70 4.29 -12.22
C SER A 91 17.01 3.41 -13.45
N GLY A 92 16.48 3.79 -14.61
CA GLY A 92 16.73 3.10 -15.87
C GLY A 92 18.13 3.32 -16.46
N LEU A 93 18.92 4.25 -15.93
CA LEU A 93 20.32 4.51 -16.32
C LEU A 93 21.32 4.13 -15.22
N ALA A 94 20.86 3.49 -14.15
CA ALA A 94 21.72 3.18 -13.01
C ALA A 94 22.73 2.07 -13.35
N ASN A 95 24.00 2.34 -13.08
CA ASN A 95 25.12 1.41 -13.34
C ASN A 95 25.69 0.81 -12.04
N ASN A 96 25.11 1.14 -10.91
CA ASN A 96 25.45 0.58 -9.59
C ASN A 96 24.27 0.66 -8.64
N LEU A 97 24.29 -0.17 -7.61
CA LEU A 97 23.19 -0.31 -6.66
C LEU A 97 22.89 0.98 -5.90
N LEU A 98 23.91 1.75 -5.50
CA LEU A 98 23.69 3.01 -4.76
C LEU A 98 22.95 4.03 -5.63
N THR A 99 23.36 4.19 -6.89
CA THR A 99 22.67 5.08 -7.84
C THR A 99 21.22 4.66 -8.03
N LEU A 100 20.94 3.35 -8.13
CA LEU A 100 19.59 2.83 -8.24
C LEU A 100 18.78 3.15 -6.99
N ILE A 101 19.31 2.93 -5.78
CA ILE A 101 18.61 3.22 -4.51
C ILE A 101 18.27 4.72 -4.41
N VAL A 102 19.22 5.61 -4.74
CA VAL A 102 18.99 7.06 -4.71
C VAL A 102 17.94 7.47 -5.77
N ALA A 103 18.04 6.92 -6.98
CA ALA A 103 17.06 7.18 -8.03
C ALA A 103 15.66 6.68 -7.64
N ARG A 104 15.55 5.52 -6.97
CA ARG A 104 14.30 5.00 -6.39
C ARG A 104 13.74 5.92 -5.30
N ALA A 105 14.59 6.49 -4.47
CA ALA A 105 14.15 7.48 -3.48
C ALA A 105 13.55 8.72 -4.17
N VAL A 106 14.19 9.25 -5.20
CA VAL A 106 13.67 10.36 -6.01
C VAL A 106 12.34 9.98 -6.68
N GLN A 107 12.28 8.79 -7.27
CA GLN A 107 11.06 8.28 -7.90
C GLN A 107 9.92 8.14 -6.90
N GLY A 108 10.20 7.68 -5.68
CA GLY A 108 9.23 7.60 -4.60
C GLY A 108 8.70 8.96 -4.14
N VAL A 109 9.53 10.01 -4.16
CA VAL A 109 9.04 11.38 -3.92
C VAL A 109 7.97 11.76 -4.95
N GLY A 110 8.16 11.45 -6.23
CA GLY A 110 7.10 11.65 -7.24
C GLY A 110 5.89 10.75 -7.02
N GLY A 111 6.12 9.45 -6.82
CA GLY A 111 5.07 8.42 -6.71
C GLY A 111 4.09 8.66 -5.56
N GLY A 112 4.58 9.08 -4.38
CA GLY A 112 3.73 9.43 -3.23
C GLY A 112 2.80 10.60 -3.54
N GLY A 113 3.28 11.60 -4.32
CA GLY A 113 2.46 12.69 -4.81
C GLY A 113 1.39 12.23 -5.81
N LEU A 114 1.75 11.37 -6.76
CA LEU A 114 0.83 10.88 -7.78
C LEU A 114 -0.40 10.22 -7.15
N PHE A 115 -0.20 9.38 -6.14
CA PHE A 115 -1.29 8.64 -5.51
C PHE A 115 -2.28 9.56 -4.77
N VAL A 116 -1.77 10.45 -3.90
CA VAL A 116 -2.59 11.37 -3.11
C VAL A 116 -3.32 12.37 -4.01
N LEU A 117 -2.58 12.97 -4.95
CA LEU A 117 -3.12 14.02 -5.82
C LEU A 117 -4.14 13.47 -6.83
N ALA A 118 -3.98 12.22 -7.30
CA ALA A 118 -4.97 11.58 -8.14
C ALA A 118 -6.32 11.42 -7.42
N LEU A 119 -6.30 10.93 -6.17
CA LEU A 119 -7.50 10.78 -5.35
C LEU A 119 -8.16 12.12 -5.04
N THR A 120 -7.37 13.14 -4.73
CA THR A 120 -7.89 14.47 -4.37
C THR A 120 -8.37 15.24 -5.60
N LEU A 121 -7.65 15.16 -6.72
CA LEU A 121 -8.06 15.79 -7.98
C LEU A 121 -9.38 15.18 -8.50
N ALA A 122 -9.52 13.86 -8.40
CA ALA A 122 -10.78 13.20 -8.73
C ALA A 122 -11.93 13.69 -7.83
N ALA A 123 -11.67 13.89 -6.53
CA ALA A 123 -12.68 14.40 -5.60
C ALA A 123 -13.13 15.84 -5.91
N ASP A 124 -12.27 16.66 -6.54
CA ASP A 124 -12.65 18.01 -6.99
C ASP A 124 -13.50 18.01 -8.26
N LEU A 125 -13.30 17.01 -9.11
CA LEU A 125 -13.90 16.96 -10.43
C LEU A 125 -15.29 16.34 -10.43
N VAL A 126 -15.64 15.52 -9.42
CA VAL A 126 -16.91 14.82 -9.34
C VAL A 126 -17.71 15.22 -8.11
N SER A 127 -19.03 15.14 -8.21
CA SER A 127 -19.90 15.28 -7.04
C SER A 127 -19.61 14.22 -5.98
N PRO A 128 -19.83 14.49 -4.69
CA PRO A 128 -19.62 13.50 -3.63
C PRO A 128 -20.30 12.14 -3.88
N ARG A 129 -21.45 12.14 -4.55
CA ARG A 129 -22.18 10.92 -4.93
C ARG A 129 -21.48 10.09 -6.01
N GLU A 130 -20.71 10.73 -6.89
CA GLU A 130 -19.99 10.04 -7.97
C GLU A 130 -18.59 9.60 -7.57
N ARG A 131 -18.05 10.12 -6.46
CA ARG A 131 -16.70 9.75 -5.97
C ARG A 131 -16.53 8.25 -5.78
N GLY A 132 -17.56 7.56 -5.27
CA GLY A 132 -17.54 6.12 -5.11
C GLY A 132 -17.30 5.35 -6.42
N LYS A 133 -17.88 5.81 -7.53
CA LYS A 133 -17.66 5.19 -8.87
C LYS A 133 -16.23 5.40 -9.34
N ILE A 134 -15.67 6.60 -9.13
CA ILE A 134 -14.27 6.90 -9.47
C ILE A 134 -13.29 6.09 -8.60
N GLN A 135 -13.58 5.93 -7.32
CA GLN A 135 -12.80 5.07 -6.44
C GLN A 135 -12.83 3.60 -6.91
N GLY A 136 -13.98 3.12 -7.42
CA GLY A 136 -14.09 1.80 -8.05
C GLY A 136 -13.19 1.67 -9.28
N LEU A 137 -13.16 2.67 -10.15
CA LEU A 137 -12.26 2.70 -11.29
C LEU A 137 -10.79 2.69 -10.86
N PHE A 138 -10.42 3.46 -9.84
CA PHE A 138 -9.05 3.48 -9.33
C PHE A 138 -8.63 2.16 -8.67
N ALA A 139 -9.55 1.49 -7.97
CA ALA A 139 -9.31 0.16 -7.46
C ALA A 139 -9.10 -0.86 -8.59
N ALA A 140 -9.86 -0.74 -9.69
CA ALA A 140 -9.66 -1.57 -10.88
C ALA A 140 -8.29 -1.32 -11.53
N VAL A 141 -7.87 -0.06 -11.63
CA VAL A 141 -6.54 0.31 -12.16
C VAL A 141 -5.44 -0.29 -11.28
N PHE A 142 -5.53 -0.15 -9.96
CA PHE A 142 -4.55 -0.72 -9.03
C PHE A 142 -4.50 -2.25 -9.12
N GLY A 143 -5.67 -2.90 -9.15
CA GLY A 143 -5.76 -4.35 -9.29
C GLY A 143 -5.19 -4.85 -10.61
N THR A 144 -5.49 -4.17 -11.72
CA THR A 144 -4.93 -4.49 -13.04
C THR A 144 -3.41 -4.34 -13.04
N SER A 145 -2.88 -3.28 -12.39
CA SER A 145 -1.43 -3.06 -12.26
C SER A 145 -0.74 -4.19 -11.49
N SER A 146 -1.40 -4.74 -10.47
CA SER A 146 -0.85 -5.85 -9.67
C SER A 146 -0.70 -7.15 -10.46
N ILE A 147 -1.48 -7.30 -11.54
CA ILE A 147 -1.40 -8.44 -12.46
C ILE A 147 -0.40 -8.17 -13.58
N ILE A 148 -0.54 -7.01 -14.23
CA ILE A 148 0.27 -6.64 -15.39
C ILE A 148 1.73 -6.41 -14.97
N GLY A 149 1.97 -5.91 -13.75
CA GLY A 149 3.32 -5.61 -13.25
C GLY A 149 4.28 -6.79 -13.34
N PRO A 150 4.00 -7.91 -12.67
CA PRO A 150 4.85 -9.11 -12.76
C PRO A 150 5.00 -9.65 -14.18
N LEU A 151 3.95 -9.62 -15.00
CA LEU A 151 4.01 -10.07 -16.39
C LEU A 151 4.93 -9.21 -17.24
N LEU A 152 4.80 -7.88 -17.16
CA LEU A 152 5.69 -6.95 -17.87
C LEU A 152 7.11 -7.02 -17.31
N GLY A 153 7.27 -7.15 -15.99
CA GLY A 153 8.57 -7.26 -15.37
C GLY A 153 9.35 -8.49 -15.87
N GLY A 154 8.70 -9.66 -15.87
CA GLY A 154 9.27 -10.89 -16.45
C GLY A 154 9.57 -10.71 -17.94
N PHE A 155 8.63 -10.19 -18.72
CA PHE A 155 8.82 -9.98 -20.16
C PHE A 155 10.03 -9.09 -20.48
N PHE A 156 10.21 -7.98 -19.77
CA PHE A 156 11.36 -7.10 -19.99
C PHE A 156 12.67 -7.71 -19.55
N VAL A 157 12.70 -8.44 -18.45
CA VAL A 157 13.89 -9.12 -17.96
C VAL A 157 14.32 -10.23 -18.91
N ASP A 158 13.37 -11.01 -19.42
CA ASP A 158 13.64 -12.17 -20.26
C ASP A 158 14.04 -11.79 -21.71
N ASN A 159 13.47 -10.71 -22.27
CA ASN A 159 13.63 -10.37 -23.70
C ASN A 159 14.49 -9.12 -23.95
N PHE A 160 14.71 -8.27 -22.94
CA PHE A 160 15.46 -7.02 -23.10
C PHE A 160 16.49 -6.86 -21.97
N SER A 161 16.17 -6.02 -20.99
CA SER A 161 16.98 -5.74 -19.80
C SER A 161 16.08 -5.20 -18.69
N TRP A 162 16.46 -5.42 -17.44
CA TRP A 162 15.73 -4.89 -16.28
C TRP A 162 15.59 -3.35 -16.29
N HIS A 163 16.46 -2.62 -16.96
CA HIS A 163 16.40 -1.15 -17.12
C HIS A 163 15.08 -0.69 -17.73
N TRP A 164 14.49 -1.50 -18.63
CA TRP A 164 13.24 -1.17 -19.32
C TRP A 164 12.02 -1.12 -18.39
N ILE A 165 12.06 -1.78 -17.24
CA ILE A 165 10.97 -1.68 -16.25
C ILE A 165 10.80 -0.25 -15.72
N PHE A 166 11.88 0.54 -15.73
CA PHE A 166 11.86 1.96 -15.37
C PHE A 166 11.62 2.85 -16.59
N LEU A 167 12.29 2.56 -17.71
CA LEU A 167 12.19 3.40 -18.91
C LEU A 167 10.81 3.43 -19.55
N ILE A 168 9.98 2.38 -19.35
CA ILE A 168 8.59 2.35 -19.82
C ILE A 168 7.71 3.43 -19.17
N ASN A 169 8.09 3.93 -18.03
CA ASN A 169 7.37 4.99 -17.35
C ASN A 169 7.49 6.35 -18.08
N ILE A 170 8.57 6.55 -18.83
CA ILE A 170 8.89 7.83 -19.48
C ILE A 170 7.79 8.26 -20.48
N PRO A 171 7.42 7.43 -21.49
CA PRO A 171 6.39 7.81 -22.44
C PRO A 171 5.03 8.06 -21.77
N ILE A 172 4.69 7.30 -20.73
CA ILE A 172 3.44 7.46 -20.00
C ILE A 172 3.42 8.79 -19.23
N CYS A 173 4.53 9.14 -18.56
CA CYS A 173 4.68 10.42 -17.86
C CYS A 173 4.60 11.62 -18.81
N ILE A 174 5.28 11.54 -19.96
CA ILE A 174 5.23 12.61 -20.98
C ILE A 174 3.82 12.79 -21.50
N PHE A 175 3.13 11.71 -21.85
CA PHE A 175 1.74 11.75 -22.32
C PHE A 175 0.82 12.35 -21.27
N ALA A 176 0.91 11.91 -20.01
CA ALA A 176 0.12 12.48 -18.92
C ALA A 176 0.43 13.97 -18.73
N GLN A 177 1.70 14.38 -18.79
CA GLN A 177 2.11 15.78 -18.63
C GLN A 177 1.53 16.67 -19.73
N ILE A 178 1.52 16.21 -20.98
CA ILE A 178 0.91 16.91 -22.12
C ILE A 178 -0.60 17.11 -21.86
N ILE A 179 -1.32 16.07 -21.44
CA ILE A 179 -2.76 16.16 -21.14
C ILE A 179 -3.01 17.16 -20.00
N PHE A 180 -2.20 17.10 -18.92
CA PHE A 180 -2.35 18.03 -17.81
C PHE A 180 -2.01 19.46 -18.21
N GLN A 181 -1.06 19.68 -19.11
CA GLN A 181 -0.71 21.03 -19.57
C GLN A 181 -1.84 21.64 -20.40
N PHE A 182 -2.33 20.93 -21.41
CA PHE A 182 -3.23 21.47 -22.43
C PHE A 182 -4.69 21.04 -22.26
N GLY A 183 -4.96 19.94 -21.58
CA GLY A 183 -6.28 19.31 -21.60
C GLY A 183 -7.36 20.04 -20.82
N PHE A 184 -7.02 20.89 -19.83
CA PHE A 184 -8.01 21.58 -19.01
C PHE A 184 -7.42 22.67 -18.12
N LYS A 185 -8.29 23.61 -17.73
CA LYS A 185 -7.97 24.66 -16.75
C LYS A 185 -8.80 24.41 -15.49
N ILE A 186 -8.14 24.21 -14.34
CA ILE A 186 -8.80 24.20 -13.04
C ILE A 186 -8.56 25.57 -12.42
N PRO A 187 -9.61 26.37 -12.20
CA PRO A 187 -9.47 27.62 -11.48
C PRO A 187 -9.02 27.33 -10.06
N HIS A 188 -7.90 27.87 -9.67
CA HIS A 188 -7.43 27.76 -8.29
C HIS A 188 -7.19 29.17 -7.74
N LYS A 189 -7.86 29.48 -6.64
CA LYS A 189 -7.56 30.69 -5.87
C LYS A 189 -6.44 30.33 -4.89
N ARG A 190 -5.22 30.83 -5.16
CA ARG A 190 -4.10 30.72 -4.21
C ARG A 190 -4.52 31.29 -2.87
N LYS A 191 -4.32 30.55 -1.81
CA LYS A 191 -4.44 31.07 -0.45
C LYS A 191 -3.04 31.46 0.02
N PRO A 192 -2.87 32.69 0.54
CA PRO A 192 -1.64 33.05 1.23
C PRO A 192 -1.62 32.27 2.55
N THR A 193 -0.89 31.18 2.58
CA THR A 193 -0.74 30.31 3.75
C THR A 193 0.74 30.00 3.94
N ASN A 194 1.18 29.95 5.19
CA ASN A 194 2.54 29.57 5.53
C ASN A 194 2.64 28.03 5.53
N ILE A 195 3.71 27.51 4.94
CA ILE A 195 3.99 26.07 4.98
C ILE A 195 4.67 25.77 6.32
N ASP A 196 4.14 24.78 7.05
CA ASP A 196 4.77 24.27 8.27
C ASP A 196 5.99 23.39 7.93
N TYR A 197 7.12 24.06 7.67
CA TYR A 197 8.38 23.35 7.40
C TYR A 197 8.88 22.55 8.62
N LYS A 198 8.59 23.01 9.85
CA LYS A 198 9.02 22.32 11.07
C LYS A 198 8.23 21.02 11.27
N GLY A 199 6.90 21.10 11.13
CA GLY A 199 6.05 19.90 11.15
C GLY A 199 6.44 18.91 10.07
N ALA A 200 6.65 19.37 8.81
CA ALA A 200 7.11 18.52 7.71
C ALA A 200 8.45 17.83 8.00
N PHE A 201 9.41 18.53 8.61
CA PHE A 201 10.71 17.97 8.96
C PHE A 201 10.61 16.88 10.03
N PHE A 202 9.90 17.15 11.15
CA PHE A 202 9.77 16.16 12.21
C PHE A 202 8.88 14.97 11.81
N LEU A 203 7.85 15.20 11.03
CA LEU A 203 7.05 14.11 10.44
C LEU A 203 7.93 13.23 9.53
N SER A 204 8.77 13.84 8.71
CA SER A 204 9.67 13.10 7.82
C SER A 204 10.64 12.22 8.59
N ILE A 205 11.23 12.72 9.68
CA ILE A 205 12.11 11.92 10.54
C ILE A 205 11.33 10.78 11.22
N ALA A 206 10.14 11.07 11.77
CA ALA A 206 9.31 10.09 12.43
C ALA A 206 8.92 8.93 11.48
N LEU A 207 8.44 9.26 10.28
CA LEU A 207 8.06 8.27 9.27
C LEU A 207 9.28 7.51 8.73
N THR A 208 10.41 8.19 8.50
CA THR A 208 11.65 7.55 8.06
C THR A 208 12.13 6.52 9.08
N THR A 209 12.26 6.91 10.34
CA THR A 209 12.72 6.01 11.39
C THR A 209 11.72 4.87 11.63
N PHE A 210 10.42 5.13 11.56
CA PHE A 210 9.39 4.11 11.62
C PHE A 210 9.54 3.07 10.50
N VAL A 211 9.66 3.52 9.24
CA VAL A 211 9.79 2.62 8.08
C VAL A 211 11.10 1.82 8.15
N LEU A 212 12.21 2.44 8.57
CA LEU A 212 13.48 1.74 8.75
C LEU A 212 13.36 0.64 9.81
N ILE A 213 12.77 0.94 10.97
CA ILE A 213 12.54 -0.07 12.01
C ILE A 213 11.65 -1.19 11.45
N ALA A 214 10.52 -0.85 10.81
CA ALA A 214 9.58 -1.83 10.30
C ALA A 214 10.17 -2.72 9.18
N SER A 215 10.98 -2.15 8.28
CA SER A 215 11.50 -2.89 7.12
C SER A 215 12.74 -3.72 7.42
N PHE A 216 13.57 -3.28 8.37
CA PHE A 216 14.90 -3.87 8.59
C PHE A 216 15.08 -4.55 9.96
N SER A 217 14.11 -4.42 10.90
CA SER A 217 14.18 -5.14 12.17
C SER A 217 14.13 -6.66 11.98
N GLY A 218 15.04 -7.35 12.65
CA GLY A 218 15.19 -8.80 12.52
C GLY A 218 15.99 -9.26 11.30
N LYS A 219 16.41 -8.32 10.43
CA LYS A 219 17.29 -8.54 9.29
C LYS A 219 18.60 -7.80 9.51
N GLU A 220 18.74 -6.59 8.96
CA GLU A 220 19.93 -5.75 9.10
C GLU A 220 20.01 -5.06 10.48
N ILE A 221 18.85 -4.78 11.10
CA ILE A 221 18.75 -4.17 12.43
C ILE A 221 18.38 -5.27 13.45
N LYS A 222 19.34 -5.69 14.26
CA LYS A 222 19.09 -6.67 15.33
C LYS A 222 18.14 -6.07 16.37
N ILE A 223 16.98 -6.73 16.58
CA ILE A 223 16.00 -6.35 17.61
C ILE A 223 16.69 -6.42 19.00
N GLY A 224 16.51 -5.37 19.81
CA GLY A 224 17.17 -5.25 21.11
C GLY A 224 18.59 -4.70 21.07
N SER A 225 19.14 -4.36 19.89
CA SER A 225 20.42 -3.67 19.78
C SER A 225 20.33 -2.20 20.21
N SER A 226 21.46 -1.62 20.61
CA SER A 226 21.51 -0.17 20.92
C SER A 226 21.06 0.68 19.75
N PHE A 227 21.34 0.27 18.50
CA PHE A 227 20.91 0.97 17.30
C PHE A 227 19.38 0.89 17.09
N PHE A 228 18.76 -0.25 17.38
CA PHE A 228 17.29 -0.40 17.36
C PHE A 228 16.63 0.57 18.36
N TYR A 229 17.11 0.61 19.61
CA TYR A 229 16.55 1.53 20.62
C TYR A 229 16.83 3.00 20.29
N PHE A 230 17.95 3.32 19.67
CA PHE A 230 18.27 4.67 19.20
C PHE A 230 17.27 5.13 18.12
N LEU A 231 17.00 4.30 17.11
CA LEU A 231 15.99 4.61 16.09
C LEU A 231 14.58 4.73 16.68
N LEU A 232 14.23 3.84 17.61
CA LEU A 232 12.94 3.88 18.31
C LEU A 232 12.79 5.19 19.10
N LEU A 233 13.83 5.60 19.81
CA LEU A 233 13.83 6.87 20.55
C LEU A 233 13.66 8.07 19.62
N ILE A 234 14.39 8.11 18.50
CA ILE A 234 14.24 9.18 17.50
C ILE A 234 12.81 9.19 16.95
N CYS A 235 12.24 8.03 16.64
CA CYS A 235 10.88 7.90 16.13
C CYS A 235 9.87 8.48 17.13
N LEU A 236 9.96 8.11 18.40
CA LEU A 236 9.05 8.57 19.46
C LEU A 236 9.21 10.07 19.73
N ILE A 237 10.44 10.56 19.84
CA ILE A 237 10.72 12.00 20.07
C ILE A 237 10.23 12.82 18.88
N SER A 238 10.54 12.41 17.65
CA SER A 238 10.13 13.14 16.46
C SER A 238 8.61 13.17 16.29
N THR A 239 7.94 12.06 16.59
CA THR A 239 6.47 12.00 16.59
C THR A 239 5.87 12.93 17.66
N TRP A 240 6.44 12.94 18.86
CA TRP A 240 5.99 13.82 19.94
C TRP A 240 6.19 15.29 19.60
N VAL A 241 7.37 15.66 19.07
CA VAL A 241 7.67 17.03 18.63
C VAL A 241 6.74 17.44 17.49
N PHE A 242 6.53 16.58 16.50
CA PHE A 242 5.59 16.80 15.41
C PHE A 242 4.20 17.14 15.94
N VAL A 243 3.65 16.30 16.81
CA VAL A 243 2.31 16.51 17.38
C VAL A 243 2.24 17.86 18.14
N ARG A 244 3.30 18.21 18.88
CA ARG A 244 3.37 19.49 19.59
C ARG A 244 3.36 20.70 18.64
N ILE A 245 4.12 20.60 17.54
CA ILE A 245 4.16 21.65 16.51
C ILE A 245 2.78 21.80 15.85
N GLU A 246 2.14 20.71 15.46
CA GLU A 246 0.83 20.70 14.81
C GLU A 246 -0.29 21.32 15.65
N PHE A 247 -0.21 21.20 16.99
CA PHE A 247 -1.14 21.88 17.90
C PHE A 247 -0.92 23.39 17.99
N SER A 248 0.27 23.88 17.66
CA SER A 248 0.68 25.30 17.84
C SER A 248 0.81 26.04 16.51
N ALA A 249 0.78 25.34 15.39
CA ALA A 249 0.94 25.94 14.06
C ALA A 249 -0.34 26.65 13.61
N ASP A 250 -0.22 27.86 13.04
CA ASP A 250 -1.35 28.60 12.47
C ASP A 250 -1.97 27.87 11.27
N ASP A 251 -1.13 27.21 10.46
CA ASP A 251 -1.57 26.45 9.28
C ASP A 251 -0.88 25.07 9.24
N PRO A 252 -1.29 24.14 10.13
CA PRO A 252 -0.64 22.86 10.32
C PRO A 252 -0.68 21.98 9.06
N LEU A 253 0.33 21.12 8.92
CA LEU A 253 0.39 20.11 7.85
C LEU A 253 -0.73 19.08 7.98
N LEU A 254 -0.99 18.67 9.22
CA LEU A 254 -2.04 17.73 9.61
C LEU A 254 -2.85 18.31 10.78
N PRO A 255 -3.91 19.10 10.50
CA PRO A 255 -4.67 19.77 11.55
C PRO A 255 -5.20 18.77 12.59
N MET A 256 -4.71 18.88 13.84
CA MET A 256 -5.10 17.97 14.92
C MET A 256 -6.59 18.09 15.28
N ASP A 257 -7.22 19.20 14.92
CA ASP A 257 -8.67 19.38 15.07
C ASP A 257 -9.50 18.40 14.23
N LEU A 258 -8.96 17.90 13.12
CA LEU A 258 -9.61 16.86 12.33
C LEU A 258 -9.82 15.58 13.16
N PHE A 259 -8.88 15.27 14.04
CA PHE A 259 -8.97 14.08 14.90
C PHE A 259 -9.97 14.24 16.06
N LYS A 260 -10.42 15.46 16.36
CA LYS A 260 -11.52 15.71 17.29
C LYS A 260 -12.87 15.34 16.67
N LEU A 261 -12.94 15.26 15.34
CA LEU A 261 -14.13 14.79 14.63
C LEU A 261 -14.20 13.26 14.72
N ASN A 262 -15.12 12.73 15.52
CA ASN A 262 -15.24 11.28 15.76
C ASN A 262 -15.24 10.45 14.47
N ASN A 263 -15.94 10.91 13.43
CA ASN A 263 -15.99 10.19 12.15
C ASN A 263 -14.66 10.19 11.41
N PHE A 264 -13.92 11.31 11.42
CA PHE A 264 -12.60 11.39 10.79
C PHE A 264 -11.65 10.40 11.44
N SER A 265 -11.53 10.44 12.77
CA SER A 265 -10.66 9.53 13.54
C SER A 265 -11.03 8.06 13.34
N ALA A 266 -12.34 7.73 13.37
CA ALA A 266 -12.79 6.38 13.11
C ALA A 266 -12.40 5.89 11.71
N TYR A 267 -12.65 6.69 10.67
CA TYR A 267 -12.32 6.31 9.29
C TYR A 267 -10.81 6.24 9.02
N VAL A 268 -10.01 7.13 9.62
CA VAL A 268 -8.54 7.06 9.53
C VAL A 268 -8.03 5.78 10.21
N PHE A 269 -8.58 5.42 11.38
CA PHE A 269 -8.23 4.19 12.07
C PHE A 269 -8.63 2.94 11.28
N ILE A 270 -9.83 2.91 10.68
CA ILE A 270 -10.25 1.85 9.76
C ILE A 270 -9.29 1.77 8.56
N GLY A 271 -8.86 2.91 8.03
CA GLY A 271 -7.87 2.99 6.95
C GLY A 271 -6.54 2.33 7.35
N PHE A 272 -6.03 2.61 8.55
CA PHE A 272 -4.85 1.97 9.12
C PHE A 272 -5.00 0.44 9.19
N LEU A 273 -6.09 -0.04 9.82
CA LEU A 273 -6.37 -1.48 9.94
C LEU A 273 -6.54 -2.17 8.59
N SER A 274 -7.16 -1.49 7.62
CA SER A 274 -7.30 -2.00 6.25
C SER A 274 -5.95 -2.13 5.55
N GLY A 275 -5.03 -1.20 5.79
CA GLY A 275 -3.66 -1.29 5.33
C GLY A 275 -2.95 -2.51 5.90
N VAL A 276 -3.06 -2.74 7.21
CA VAL A 276 -2.54 -3.93 7.89
C VAL A 276 -3.03 -5.20 7.20
N ILE A 277 -4.34 -5.34 6.99
CA ILE A 277 -4.94 -6.55 6.42
C ILE A 277 -4.52 -6.74 4.96
N LEU A 278 -4.61 -5.68 4.14
CA LEU A 278 -4.33 -5.75 2.71
C LEU A 278 -2.91 -6.22 2.43
N LEU A 279 -1.92 -5.53 3.00
CA LEU A 279 -0.52 -5.83 2.66
C LEU A 279 -0.05 -7.13 3.31
N SER A 280 -0.51 -7.45 4.53
CA SER A 280 -0.24 -8.76 5.14
C SER A 280 -0.81 -9.90 4.29
N THR A 281 -2.05 -9.77 3.79
CA THR A 281 -2.65 -10.79 2.91
C THR A 281 -1.84 -10.95 1.62
N LEU A 282 -1.45 -9.84 0.97
CA LEU A 282 -0.64 -9.86 -0.26
C LEU A 282 0.77 -10.41 -0.05
N THR A 283 1.34 -10.26 1.15
CA THR A 283 2.70 -10.73 1.46
C THR A 283 2.71 -12.21 1.85
N PHE A 284 1.83 -12.62 2.76
CA PHE A 284 1.89 -13.97 3.32
C PHE A 284 1.20 -15.03 2.45
N THR A 285 0.22 -14.65 1.62
CA THR A 285 -0.43 -15.61 0.71
C THR A 285 0.55 -16.23 -0.31
N PRO A 286 1.38 -15.46 -1.06
CA PRO A 286 2.37 -16.04 -1.95
C PRO A 286 3.41 -16.92 -1.23
N VAL A 287 3.83 -16.52 -0.03
CA VAL A 287 4.78 -17.29 0.78
C VAL A 287 4.19 -18.68 1.07
N PHE A 288 2.92 -18.77 1.48
CA PHE A 288 2.24 -20.05 1.67
C PHE A 288 2.17 -20.86 0.38
N LEU A 289 1.72 -20.25 -0.71
CA LEU A 289 1.55 -20.93 -1.98
C LEU A 289 2.87 -21.51 -2.52
N GLN A 290 3.96 -20.77 -2.36
CA GLN A 290 5.27 -21.19 -2.84
C GLN A 290 5.95 -22.18 -1.90
N MET A 291 5.94 -21.94 -0.59
CA MET A 291 6.70 -22.74 0.37
C MET A 291 5.93 -23.97 0.88
N ALA A 292 4.60 -23.88 1.04
CA ALA A 292 3.80 -24.99 1.55
C ALA A 292 3.11 -25.79 0.44
N LYS A 293 2.84 -25.19 -0.72
CA LYS A 293 2.18 -25.86 -1.85
C LYS A 293 3.09 -26.09 -3.06
N GLY A 294 4.32 -25.59 -3.05
CA GLY A 294 5.26 -25.74 -4.15
C GLY A 294 4.85 -25.03 -5.46
N TYR A 295 3.97 -24.02 -5.37
CA TYR A 295 3.57 -23.28 -6.57
C TYR A 295 4.74 -22.44 -7.09
N SER A 296 4.82 -22.32 -8.43
CA SER A 296 5.77 -21.35 -9.03
C SER A 296 5.37 -19.91 -8.66
N PRO A 297 6.30 -18.95 -8.71
CA PRO A 297 6.00 -17.54 -8.50
C PRO A 297 4.85 -17.03 -9.37
N THR A 298 4.80 -17.45 -10.65
CA THR A 298 3.73 -17.09 -11.60
C THR A 298 2.37 -17.68 -11.16
N SER A 299 2.33 -18.95 -10.80
CA SER A 299 1.09 -19.62 -10.36
C SER A 299 0.59 -19.01 -9.05
N SER A 300 1.48 -18.68 -8.12
CA SER A 300 1.11 -18.01 -6.86
C SER A 300 0.55 -16.61 -7.10
N GLY A 301 1.11 -15.86 -8.05
CA GLY A 301 0.58 -14.55 -8.48
C GLY A 301 -0.81 -14.66 -9.10
N MET A 302 -1.04 -15.67 -9.98
CA MET A 302 -2.36 -15.92 -10.56
C MET A 302 -3.40 -16.29 -9.49
N GLN A 303 -3.00 -17.01 -8.45
CA GLN A 303 -3.89 -17.38 -7.35
C GLN A 303 -4.38 -16.19 -6.51
N ILE A 304 -3.74 -15.01 -6.60
CA ILE A 304 -4.16 -13.77 -5.93
C ILE A 304 -5.22 -13.00 -6.75
N LEU A 305 -5.43 -13.34 -8.04
CA LEU A 305 -6.41 -12.66 -8.89
C LEU A 305 -7.82 -12.58 -8.28
N PRO A 306 -8.38 -13.63 -7.65
CA PRO A 306 -9.69 -13.56 -7.02
C PRO A 306 -9.80 -12.48 -5.94
N LEU A 307 -8.74 -12.22 -5.15
CA LEU A 307 -8.69 -11.12 -4.19
C LEU A 307 -8.91 -9.77 -4.91
N THR A 308 -8.18 -9.55 -5.98
CA THR A 308 -8.26 -8.32 -6.78
C THR A 308 -9.64 -8.16 -7.42
N ILE A 309 -10.20 -9.22 -7.99
CA ILE A 309 -11.56 -9.25 -8.54
C ILE A 309 -12.58 -8.89 -7.46
N GLY A 310 -12.46 -9.47 -6.27
CA GLY A 310 -13.31 -9.16 -5.12
C GLY A 310 -13.24 -7.68 -4.72
N ILE A 311 -12.05 -7.09 -4.65
CA ILE A 311 -11.85 -5.68 -4.35
C ILE A 311 -12.55 -4.81 -5.42
N ILE A 312 -12.31 -5.06 -6.70
CA ILE A 312 -12.87 -4.29 -7.81
C ILE A 312 -14.40 -4.38 -7.81
N ALA A 313 -14.95 -5.57 -7.72
CA ALA A 313 -16.38 -5.82 -7.73
C ALA A 313 -17.09 -5.13 -6.55
N SER A 314 -16.57 -5.32 -5.33
CA SER A 314 -17.18 -4.74 -4.13
C SER A 314 -17.02 -3.21 -4.08
N THR A 315 -15.87 -2.67 -4.47
CA THR A 315 -15.64 -1.22 -4.57
C THR A 315 -16.62 -0.58 -5.56
N SER A 316 -16.78 -1.19 -6.74
CA SER A 316 -17.70 -0.69 -7.78
C SER A 316 -19.15 -0.76 -7.30
N THR A 317 -19.56 -1.86 -6.68
CA THR A 317 -20.91 -2.04 -6.11
C THR A 317 -21.17 -1.00 -5.01
N CYS A 318 -20.23 -0.79 -4.10
CA CYS A 318 -20.35 0.24 -3.06
C CYS A 318 -20.47 1.64 -3.67
N GLY A 319 -19.71 1.94 -4.72
CA GLY A 319 -19.80 3.20 -5.45
C GLY A 319 -21.21 3.43 -6.05
N ILE A 320 -21.82 2.39 -6.62
CA ILE A 320 -23.18 2.44 -7.15
C ILE A 320 -24.20 2.64 -6.04
N VAL A 321 -24.09 1.90 -4.94
CA VAL A 321 -24.99 2.01 -3.78
C VAL A 321 -24.91 3.42 -3.19
N MET A 322 -23.71 3.95 -2.97
CA MET A 322 -23.53 5.31 -2.45
C MET A 322 -24.11 6.37 -3.39
N SER A 323 -23.90 6.24 -4.70
CA SER A 323 -24.42 7.17 -5.70
C SER A 323 -25.94 7.20 -5.71
N LYS A 324 -26.61 6.05 -5.55
CA LYS A 324 -28.07 5.92 -5.58
C LYS A 324 -28.74 6.31 -4.25
N THR A 325 -28.16 5.90 -3.14
CA THR A 325 -28.80 6.02 -1.80
C THR A 325 -28.33 7.23 -1.01
N GLY A 326 -27.13 7.76 -1.33
CA GLY A 326 -26.45 8.78 -0.50
C GLY A 326 -25.96 8.27 0.85
N LYS A 327 -26.17 6.98 1.17
CA LYS A 327 -25.81 6.35 2.45
C LYS A 327 -24.58 5.46 2.27
N TYR A 328 -23.69 5.44 3.25
CA TYR A 328 -22.46 4.68 3.16
C TYR A 328 -22.01 3.99 4.47
N LYS A 329 -22.59 4.33 5.60
CA LYS A 329 -22.17 3.82 6.92
C LYS A 329 -22.10 2.29 7.02
N LEU A 330 -23.12 1.61 6.50
CA LEU A 330 -23.22 0.15 6.64
C LEU A 330 -22.24 -0.61 5.72
N LEU A 331 -21.75 0.02 4.66
CA LEU A 331 -20.89 -0.66 3.68
C LEU A 331 -19.55 -1.15 4.26
N PRO A 332 -18.79 -0.32 5.04
CA PRO A 332 -17.59 -0.81 5.72
C PRO A 332 -17.89 -1.88 6.77
N THR A 333 -19.03 -1.78 7.46
CA THR A 333 -19.46 -2.78 8.45
C THR A 333 -19.69 -4.15 7.81
N PHE A 334 -20.43 -4.20 6.69
CA PHE A 334 -20.57 -5.44 5.92
C PHE A 334 -19.22 -5.93 5.38
N GLY A 335 -18.37 -5.02 4.87
CA GLY A 335 -17.02 -5.36 4.45
C GLY A 335 -16.21 -6.04 5.55
N SER A 336 -16.29 -5.53 6.79
CA SER A 336 -15.58 -6.13 7.93
C SER A 336 -16.06 -7.53 8.28
N ILE A 337 -17.36 -7.83 8.10
CA ILE A 337 -17.90 -9.19 8.30
C ILE A 337 -17.29 -10.16 7.28
N PHE A 338 -17.22 -9.76 6.00
CA PHE A 338 -16.56 -10.57 4.97
C PHE A 338 -15.07 -10.75 5.23
N LEU A 339 -14.38 -9.71 5.75
CA LEU A 339 -12.98 -9.82 6.17
C LEU A 339 -12.80 -10.84 7.28
N ILE A 340 -13.61 -10.79 8.34
CA ILE A 340 -13.56 -11.74 9.45
C ILE A 340 -13.76 -13.17 8.94
N ALA A 341 -14.80 -13.41 8.13
CA ALA A 341 -15.09 -14.71 7.58
C ALA A 341 -13.96 -15.24 6.68
N GLY A 342 -13.47 -14.40 5.75
CA GLY A 342 -12.41 -14.77 4.83
C GLY A 342 -11.07 -15.03 5.52
N LEU A 343 -10.66 -14.17 6.45
CA LEU A 343 -9.41 -14.33 7.22
C LEU A 343 -9.48 -15.53 8.17
N PHE A 344 -10.62 -15.75 8.81
CA PHE A 344 -10.83 -16.93 9.64
C PHE A 344 -10.73 -18.23 8.81
N TRP A 345 -11.35 -18.25 7.63
CA TRP A 345 -11.25 -19.41 6.75
C TRP A 345 -9.81 -19.57 6.21
N MET A 346 -9.13 -18.48 5.89
CA MET A 346 -7.72 -18.50 5.47
C MET A 346 -6.80 -18.99 6.59
N SER A 347 -7.15 -18.81 7.87
CA SER A 347 -6.39 -19.38 8.99
C SER A 347 -6.58 -20.90 9.16
N ARG A 348 -7.43 -21.55 8.38
CA ARG A 348 -7.70 -22.99 8.43
C ARG A 348 -7.20 -23.76 7.21
N ILE A 349 -6.49 -23.07 6.30
CA ILE A 349 -5.91 -23.73 5.13
C ILE A 349 -4.65 -24.51 5.50
N ASN A 350 -4.39 -25.56 4.75
CA ASN A 350 -3.20 -26.39 4.83
C ASN A 350 -2.64 -26.69 3.42
N ALA A 351 -1.55 -27.42 3.34
CA ALA A 351 -0.95 -27.81 2.06
C ALA A 351 -1.88 -28.60 1.14
N GLU A 352 -2.85 -29.34 1.69
CA GLU A 352 -3.82 -30.15 0.94
C GLU A 352 -5.00 -29.33 0.41
N THR A 353 -5.23 -28.10 0.94
CA THR A 353 -6.38 -27.28 0.56
C THR A 353 -6.36 -26.98 -0.93
N ASN A 354 -7.48 -27.25 -1.63
CA ASN A 354 -7.60 -27.04 -3.07
C ASN A 354 -7.40 -25.56 -3.44
N GLY A 355 -6.70 -25.28 -4.54
CA GLY A 355 -6.49 -23.93 -5.07
C GLY A 355 -7.80 -23.15 -5.32
N VAL A 356 -8.86 -23.85 -5.79
CA VAL A 356 -10.19 -23.20 -5.97
C VAL A 356 -10.74 -22.67 -4.64
N THR A 357 -10.60 -23.44 -3.56
CA THR A 357 -11.02 -23.01 -2.21
C THR A 357 -10.23 -21.78 -1.75
N ILE A 358 -8.90 -21.78 -1.95
CA ILE A 358 -8.05 -20.64 -1.64
C ILE A 358 -8.48 -19.42 -2.46
N GLY A 359 -8.76 -19.60 -3.75
CA GLY A 359 -9.27 -18.53 -4.62
C GLY A 359 -10.60 -17.95 -4.11
N PHE A 360 -11.53 -18.80 -3.67
CA PHE A 360 -12.79 -18.35 -3.10
C PHE A 360 -12.61 -17.58 -1.79
N ILE A 361 -11.72 -18.04 -0.91
CA ILE A 361 -11.36 -17.33 0.34
C ILE A 361 -10.77 -15.95 0.03
N LEU A 362 -9.85 -15.88 -0.92
CA LEU A 362 -9.23 -14.61 -1.35
C LEU A 362 -10.25 -13.67 -1.97
N LEU A 363 -11.20 -14.19 -2.77
CA LEU A 363 -12.33 -13.41 -3.29
C LEU A 363 -13.15 -12.80 -2.14
N LEU A 364 -13.44 -13.58 -1.10
CA LEU A 364 -14.20 -13.14 0.07
C LEU A 364 -13.46 -12.03 0.83
N ILE A 365 -12.15 -12.18 1.05
CA ILE A 365 -11.30 -11.13 1.64
C ILE A 365 -11.32 -9.88 0.75
N GLY A 366 -11.23 -10.04 -0.57
CA GLY A 366 -11.32 -8.93 -1.52
C GLY A 366 -12.65 -8.19 -1.45
N ILE A 367 -13.78 -8.91 -1.37
CA ILE A 367 -15.10 -8.32 -1.18
C ILE A 367 -15.15 -7.49 0.12
N GLY A 368 -14.49 -7.96 1.16
CA GLY A 368 -14.42 -7.25 2.42
C GLY A 368 -13.53 -5.99 2.39
N LEU A 369 -12.42 -6.02 1.63
CA LEU A 369 -11.48 -4.90 1.50
C LEU A 369 -12.03 -3.74 0.64
N GLY A 370 -12.82 -4.01 -0.39
CA GLY A 370 -13.29 -2.99 -1.32
C GLY A 370 -14.02 -1.83 -0.65
N PRO A 371 -15.01 -2.07 0.24
CA PRO A 371 -15.66 -1.01 1.01
C PRO A 371 -14.67 -0.20 1.86
N GLN A 372 -13.67 -0.86 2.45
CA GLN A 372 -12.65 -0.22 3.28
C GLN A 372 -11.76 0.74 2.48
N LEU A 373 -11.54 0.45 1.21
CA LEU A 373 -10.69 1.28 0.34
C LEU A 373 -11.44 2.47 -0.23
N SER A 374 -12.65 2.25 -0.72
CA SER A 374 -13.41 3.26 -1.49
C SER A 374 -14.32 4.12 -0.61
N VAL A 375 -15.14 3.48 0.21
CA VAL A 375 -16.15 4.17 1.03
C VAL A 375 -15.46 5.06 2.06
N ILE A 376 -14.41 4.57 2.72
CA ILE A 376 -13.69 5.32 3.74
C ILE A 376 -13.03 6.56 3.17
N THR A 377 -12.44 6.45 1.97
CA THR A 377 -11.86 7.63 1.30
C THR A 377 -12.93 8.69 1.04
N THR A 378 -14.09 8.29 0.52
CA THR A 378 -15.20 9.21 0.28
C THR A 378 -15.78 9.77 1.59
N ALA A 379 -15.89 8.94 2.63
CA ALA A 379 -16.39 9.33 3.94
C ALA A 379 -15.50 10.38 4.61
N VAL A 380 -14.17 10.18 4.60
CA VAL A 380 -13.19 11.17 5.09
C VAL A 380 -13.33 12.49 4.34
N GLN A 381 -13.41 12.46 3.01
CA GLN A 381 -13.59 13.65 2.18
C GLN A 381 -14.92 14.36 2.44
N ASN A 382 -15.98 13.63 2.84
CA ASN A 382 -17.30 14.19 3.16
C ASN A 382 -17.36 14.80 4.57
N THR A 383 -16.48 14.38 5.47
CA THR A 383 -16.44 14.82 6.88
C THR A 383 -15.77 16.20 7.03
N VAL A 384 -14.91 16.58 6.09
CA VAL A 384 -14.09 17.81 6.17
C VAL A 384 -14.57 18.90 5.22
N ASN A 385 -14.10 20.12 5.42
CA ASN A 385 -14.36 21.23 4.51
C ASN A 385 -13.67 21.01 3.16
N ILE A 386 -14.24 21.56 2.08
CA ILE A 386 -13.72 21.46 0.71
C ILE A 386 -12.23 21.83 0.60
N ASN A 387 -11.81 22.84 1.36
CA ASN A 387 -10.43 23.33 1.39
C ASN A 387 -9.44 22.39 2.10
N GLN A 388 -9.93 21.36 2.80
CA GLN A 388 -9.13 20.42 3.58
C GLN A 388 -9.18 18.99 3.00
N ILE A 389 -9.84 18.80 1.84
CA ILE A 389 -9.98 17.48 1.22
C ILE A 389 -8.62 16.87 0.91
N GLY A 390 -7.66 17.67 0.43
CA GLY A 390 -6.30 17.23 0.14
C GLY A 390 -5.59 16.72 1.38
N THR A 391 -5.54 17.55 2.40
CA THR A 391 -4.93 17.22 3.70
C THR A 391 -5.58 16.00 4.35
N ALA A 392 -6.90 15.92 4.35
CA ALA A 392 -7.63 14.78 4.92
C ALA A 392 -7.41 13.47 4.15
N THR A 393 -7.38 13.54 2.81
CA THR A 393 -7.10 12.36 1.97
C THR A 393 -5.65 11.91 2.14
N ALA A 394 -4.72 12.85 2.23
CA ALA A 394 -3.30 12.57 2.48
C ALA A 394 -3.09 11.92 3.84
N ALA A 395 -3.76 12.42 4.90
CA ALA A 395 -3.74 11.80 6.22
C ALA A 395 -4.23 10.35 6.18
N LEU A 396 -5.41 10.10 5.59
CA LEU A 396 -5.93 8.75 5.43
C LEU A 396 -4.94 7.83 4.69
N THR A 397 -4.36 8.32 3.59
CA THR A 397 -3.40 7.55 2.78
C THR A 397 -2.14 7.24 3.57
N MET A 398 -1.59 8.23 4.29
CA MET A 398 -0.44 8.08 5.17
C MET A 398 -0.71 7.01 6.25
N PHE A 399 -1.81 7.11 6.98
CA PHE A 399 -2.15 6.14 8.02
C PHE A 399 -2.38 4.74 7.45
N ARG A 400 -2.97 4.62 6.27
CA ARG A 400 -3.11 3.33 5.56
C ARG A 400 -1.75 2.73 5.22
N GLN A 401 -0.80 3.53 4.73
CA GLN A 401 0.54 3.07 4.40
C GLN A 401 1.36 2.72 5.66
N ILE A 402 1.24 3.50 6.74
CA ILE A 402 1.81 3.16 8.05
C ILE A 402 1.24 1.82 8.52
N GLY A 403 -0.07 1.62 8.43
CA GLY A 403 -0.73 0.35 8.75
C GLY A 403 -0.19 -0.80 7.92
N SER A 404 -0.03 -0.62 6.62
CA SER A 404 0.54 -1.61 5.70
C SER A 404 1.95 -2.03 6.11
N THR A 405 2.83 -1.07 6.37
CA THR A 405 4.22 -1.32 6.75
C THR A 405 4.30 -1.96 8.14
N PHE A 406 3.54 -1.43 9.11
CA PHE A 406 3.43 -2.00 10.46
C PHE A 406 2.92 -3.44 10.42
N GLY A 407 1.86 -3.69 9.65
CA GLY A 407 1.24 -5.01 9.53
C GLY A 407 2.23 -6.06 9.05
N VAL A 408 2.92 -5.79 7.95
CA VAL A 408 3.93 -6.73 7.43
C VAL A 408 5.04 -6.97 8.44
N ALA A 409 5.57 -5.93 9.08
CA ALA A 409 6.64 -6.07 10.06
C ALA A 409 6.19 -6.89 11.29
N PHE A 410 5.05 -6.54 11.87
CA PHE A 410 4.50 -7.19 13.06
C PHE A 410 4.14 -8.66 12.79
N PHE A 411 3.44 -8.93 11.69
CA PHE A 411 3.05 -10.29 11.34
C PHE A 411 4.21 -11.13 10.82
N SER A 412 5.28 -10.52 10.28
CA SER A 412 6.53 -11.25 9.99
C SER A 412 7.17 -11.78 11.27
N ALA A 413 7.19 -11.00 12.35
CA ALA A 413 7.69 -11.48 13.62
C ALA A 413 6.84 -12.64 14.18
N ILE A 414 5.51 -12.52 14.14
CA ILE A 414 4.58 -13.60 14.52
C ILE A 414 4.81 -14.85 13.66
N PHE A 415 4.97 -14.68 12.37
CA PHE A 415 5.19 -15.76 11.40
C PHE A 415 6.46 -16.55 11.73
N VAL A 416 7.58 -15.84 11.95
CA VAL A 416 8.87 -16.46 12.33
C VAL A 416 8.76 -17.21 13.65
N LEU A 417 8.11 -16.61 14.65
CA LEU A 417 7.91 -17.27 15.96
C LEU A 417 7.05 -18.53 15.84
N ALA A 418 6.00 -18.49 15.02
CA ALA A 418 5.11 -19.64 14.79
C ALA A 418 5.84 -20.77 14.07
N ILE A 419 6.67 -20.47 13.05
CA ILE A 419 7.51 -21.44 12.36
C ILE A 419 8.48 -22.10 13.36
N LYS A 420 9.24 -21.30 14.14
CA LYS A 420 10.19 -21.83 15.13
C LYS A 420 9.49 -22.74 16.15
N ARG A 421 8.31 -22.34 16.64
CA ARG A 421 7.50 -23.17 17.56
C ARG A 421 7.05 -24.47 16.90
N SER A 422 6.61 -24.45 15.65
CA SER A 422 6.21 -25.64 14.90
C SER A 422 7.37 -26.60 14.69
N MET A 423 8.55 -26.09 14.34
CA MET A 423 9.76 -26.90 14.20
C MET A 423 10.18 -27.61 15.49
N ASN A 424 10.19 -26.90 16.62
CA ASN A 424 10.49 -27.51 17.92
C ASN A 424 9.49 -28.62 18.27
N PHE A 425 8.19 -28.41 18.00
CA PHE A 425 7.15 -29.41 18.24
C PHE A 425 7.30 -30.65 17.36
N LEU A 426 7.71 -30.48 16.10
CA LEU A 426 7.91 -31.58 15.14
C LEU A 426 9.23 -32.33 15.35
N GLN A 427 10.04 -31.95 16.35
CA GLN A 427 11.41 -32.47 16.57
C GLN A 427 12.29 -32.41 15.30
N THR A 428 12.06 -31.42 14.46
CA THR A 428 12.73 -31.23 13.18
C THR A 428 14.20 -30.78 13.34
N GLU A 429 14.69 -30.55 14.56
CA GLU A 429 16.12 -30.35 14.86
C GLU A 429 17.04 -31.46 14.33
N LYS A 430 16.48 -32.69 14.13
CA LYS A 430 17.20 -33.79 13.47
C LYS A 430 17.20 -33.70 11.94
N ILE A 431 16.36 -32.84 11.35
CA ILE A 431 16.14 -32.73 9.90
C ILE A 431 16.92 -31.54 9.33
N PHE A 432 17.05 -30.45 10.10
CA PHE A 432 17.84 -29.28 9.76
C PHE A 432 18.93 -29.04 10.83
N THR A 433 20.07 -28.51 10.42
CA THR A 433 21.22 -28.26 11.32
C THR A 433 20.91 -27.15 12.31
N SER A 434 20.08 -26.18 11.90
CA SER A 434 19.59 -25.07 12.72
C SER A 434 18.13 -24.75 12.38
N PRO A 435 17.31 -24.32 13.35
CA PRO A 435 15.96 -23.78 13.06
C PRO A 435 15.96 -22.60 12.08
N ASP A 436 17.08 -21.89 11.97
CA ASP A 436 17.20 -20.74 11.07
C ASP A 436 17.45 -21.17 9.62
N ASP A 437 17.90 -22.41 9.37
CA ASP A 437 18.15 -22.93 8.02
C ASP A 437 16.87 -22.98 7.17
N ILE A 438 15.69 -23.11 7.79
CA ILE A 438 14.40 -23.12 7.08
C ILE A 438 14.10 -21.78 6.40
N PHE A 439 14.63 -20.67 6.93
CA PHE A 439 14.44 -19.34 6.35
C PHE A 439 15.41 -19.04 5.20
N SER A 440 16.46 -19.87 5.04
CA SER A 440 17.38 -19.79 3.89
C SER A 440 16.90 -20.59 2.68
N ILE A 441 15.82 -21.39 2.83
CA ILE A 441 15.27 -22.19 1.75
C ILE A 441 14.53 -21.25 0.78
N GLU A 442 14.97 -21.23 -0.46
CA GLU A 442 14.26 -20.55 -1.54
C GLU A 442 13.23 -21.49 -2.19
N PRO A 443 12.11 -20.99 -2.72
CA PRO A 443 11.12 -21.81 -3.40
C PRO A 443 11.69 -22.71 -4.49
N GLY A 444 12.70 -22.25 -5.23
CA GLY A 444 13.37 -23.01 -6.29
C GLY A 444 14.26 -24.16 -5.78
N THR A 445 14.67 -24.14 -4.51
CA THR A 445 15.55 -25.15 -3.91
C THR A 445 14.78 -26.26 -3.21
N LEU A 446 13.44 -26.16 -3.10
CA LEU A 446 12.58 -27.21 -2.52
C LEU A 446 12.77 -28.58 -3.20
N VAL A 447 13.07 -28.58 -4.48
CA VAL A 447 13.30 -29.81 -5.29
C VAL A 447 14.52 -30.60 -4.77
N ASN A 448 15.49 -29.94 -4.13
CA ASN A 448 16.71 -30.56 -3.62
C ASN A 448 16.55 -31.15 -2.21
N LEU A 449 15.38 -30.97 -1.58
CA LEU A 449 15.10 -31.46 -0.23
C LEU A 449 14.62 -32.92 -0.26
N ASN A 450 14.93 -33.66 0.78
CA ASN A 450 14.37 -35.01 0.96
C ASN A 450 12.89 -34.94 1.41
N ALA A 451 12.16 -36.04 1.31
CA ALA A 451 10.73 -36.10 1.61
C ALA A 451 10.40 -35.64 3.05
N SER A 452 11.22 -35.96 4.04
CA SER A 452 11.01 -35.54 5.43
C SER A 452 11.23 -34.02 5.61
N GLN A 453 12.17 -33.44 4.90
CA GLN A 453 12.42 -31.99 4.90
C GLN A 453 11.27 -31.22 4.25
N ILE A 454 10.75 -31.72 3.13
CA ILE A 454 9.59 -31.12 2.44
C ILE A 454 8.38 -31.09 3.38
N VAL A 455 8.03 -32.20 4.01
CA VAL A 455 6.91 -32.29 4.98
C VAL A 455 7.12 -31.34 6.18
N ALA A 456 8.36 -31.19 6.66
CA ALA A 456 8.67 -30.27 7.75
C ALA A 456 8.49 -28.80 7.33
N VAL A 457 8.92 -28.44 6.11
CA VAL A 457 8.72 -27.10 5.54
C VAL A 457 7.21 -26.83 5.37
N GLU A 458 6.47 -27.71 4.71
CA GLU A 458 5.03 -27.56 4.49
C GLU A 458 4.25 -27.35 5.78
N LYS A 459 4.49 -28.16 6.81
CA LYS A 459 3.83 -28.06 8.11
C LYS A 459 4.21 -26.78 8.86
N SER A 460 5.49 -26.41 8.85
CA SER A 460 5.97 -25.25 9.58
C SER A 460 5.48 -23.94 8.93
N PHE A 461 5.50 -23.85 7.61
CA PHE A 461 4.98 -22.68 6.91
C PHE A 461 3.46 -22.61 7.01
N SER A 462 2.73 -23.73 6.95
CA SER A 462 1.28 -23.78 7.18
C SER A 462 0.92 -23.29 8.58
N ALA A 463 1.64 -23.72 9.63
CA ALA A 463 1.43 -23.25 11.00
C ALA A 463 1.73 -21.74 11.16
N GLY A 464 2.77 -21.24 10.47
CA GLY A 464 3.06 -19.82 10.40
C GLY A 464 1.90 -19.01 9.81
N ILE A 465 1.38 -19.47 8.69
CA ILE A 465 0.25 -18.84 7.99
C ILE A 465 -1.04 -18.92 8.81
N GLU A 466 -1.37 -20.06 9.39
CA GLU A 466 -2.52 -20.21 10.31
C GLU A 466 -2.46 -19.15 11.41
N THR A 467 -1.32 -19.02 12.08
CA THR A 467 -1.13 -18.07 13.19
C THR A 467 -1.28 -16.62 12.73
N VAL A 468 -0.71 -16.26 11.58
CA VAL A 468 -0.80 -14.90 11.01
C VAL A 468 -2.24 -14.56 10.66
N PHE A 469 -2.92 -15.41 9.88
CA PHE A 469 -4.29 -15.12 9.44
C PHE A 469 -5.29 -15.19 10.59
N PHE A 470 -5.11 -16.08 11.56
CA PHE A 470 -5.90 -16.08 12.79
C PHE A 470 -5.73 -14.76 13.58
N SER A 471 -4.51 -14.27 13.69
CA SER A 471 -4.24 -12.99 14.33
C SER A 471 -4.83 -11.79 13.55
N LEU A 472 -4.86 -11.87 12.22
CA LEU A 472 -5.51 -10.85 11.37
C LEU A 472 -7.04 -10.81 11.55
N VAL A 473 -7.68 -11.91 12.01
CA VAL A 473 -9.10 -11.91 12.39
C VAL A 473 -9.37 -10.88 13.50
N PHE A 474 -8.48 -10.79 14.50
CA PHE A 474 -8.63 -9.78 15.55
C PHE A 474 -8.51 -8.35 15.01
N VAL A 475 -7.63 -8.13 14.03
CA VAL A 475 -7.54 -6.82 13.34
C VAL A 475 -8.84 -6.51 12.59
N ALA A 476 -9.43 -7.51 11.92
CA ALA A 476 -10.72 -7.35 11.25
C ALA A 476 -11.89 -7.13 12.23
N MET A 477 -11.85 -7.74 13.41
CA MET A 477 -12.81 -7.47 14.49
C MET A 477 -12.69 -6.02 14.99
N LEU A 478 -11.47 -5.51 15.20
CA LEU A 478 -11.24 -4.10 15.52
C LEU A 478 -11.76 -3.18 14.41
N ASN A 479 -11.58 -3.55 13.15
CA ASN A 479 -12.10 -2.82 12.00
C ASN A 479 -13.66 -2.79 12.03
N LEU A 480 -14.31 -3.90 12.34
CA LEU A 480 -15.76 -3.98 12.53
C LEU A 480 -16.22 -3.05 13.67
N ILE A 481 -15.58 -3.13 14.83
CA ILE A 481 -15.89 -2.29 15.99
C ILE A 481 -15.77 -0.80 15.61
N ALA A 482 -14.66 -0.41 14.98
CA ALA A 482 -14.44 0.97 14.54
C ALA A 482 -15.52 1.42 13.54
N SER A 483 -15.96 0.54 12.63
CA SER A 483 -17.02 0.86 11.66
C SER A 483 -18.40 1.07 12.30
N LEU A 484 -18.69 0.40 13.42
CA LEU A 484 -19.93 0.57 14.17
C LEU A 484 -19.98 1.93 14.90
N PHE A 485 -18.83 2.42 15.38
CA PHE A 485 -18.75 3.73 16.05
C PHE A 485 -18.86 4.92 15.09
N ALA A 486 -18.59 4.73 13.79
CA ALA A 486 -18.77 5.78 12.81
C ALA A 486 -20.25 6.20 12.71
N LYS A 487 -20.51 7.51 12.73
CA LYS A 487 -21.87 8.06 12.59
C LYS A 487 -22.22 8.24 11.11
N GLU A 488 -23.49 8.02 10.78
CA GLU A 488 -23.98 8.27 9.43
C GLU A 488 -24.01 9.77 9.14
N ILE A 489 -23.35 10.18 8.06
CA ILE A 489 -23.45 11.53 7.50
C ILE A 489 -23.86 11.34 6.05
N THR A 490 -24.98 11.90 5.67
CA THR A 490 -25.44 11.87 4.27
C THR A 490 -24.41 12.55 3.36
N LEU A 491 -24.21 11.99 2.18
CA LEU A 491 -23.36 12.63 1.16
C LEU A 491 -23.94 13.99 0.81
N ARG A 492 -23.07 14.99 0.77
CA ARG A 492 -23.44 16.32 0.29
C ARG A 492 -23.94 16.21 -1.17
N SER A 493 -25.04 16.89 -1.44
CA SER A 493 -25.60 16.96 -2.80
C SER A 493 -24.75 17.79 -3.74
#